data_d11e5846fb750df08823ca2571ab741c
#
_entry.id   d11e5846fb750df08823ca2571ab741c
#
_cell.length_a   1.000
_cell.length_b   1.000
_cell.length_c   1.000
_cell.angle_alpha   90.00
_cell.angle_beta   90.00
_cell.angle_gamma   90.00
#
_symmetry.space_group_name_H-M   'P 1'
#
loop_
_entity.id
_entity.type
_entity.pdbx_description
1 polymer ?
#
loop_
_entity_poly.entity_id
_entity_poly.type
_entity_poly.pdbx_seq_one_letter_code
_entity_poly.pdbx_strand_id
1 'polypeptide(L)'
;MSAGFKYNIEPEPSIEERYDVSTGVRRRGPYKLDTANLVAGSFLPSFTPIAADLVKKTAQVAIRVEVYEKFTTGSNTTLKIKKGSLAYKGMHLGNGAHGATINAIDKSDKAFDKLTLAADFGEDLEAGTVLYEATAADGTTPKVIANSALYERKQVEDGIVLVALLMRAFEIEPTKLAMPFADIDKANMPHFQFNAPDVKQEKETVSIPKASSSQDGLMRKEDKAKLDGVAEQANKFTLTAATTSALGGVKQGAKVDDAAGGDEKDKLNALLASLRAAGVIASK
;
A
#
# COMPACT_ATOMS: atom_id res chain seq x y z
N MET A 1 -12.36 53.90 12.52
CA MET A 1 -12.32 52.45 12.82
C MET A 1 -12.70 51.71 11.58
N SER A 2 -11.71 51.04 10.95
CA SER A 2 -11.92 50.28 9.73
C SER A 2 -12.53 48.94 10.10
N ALA A 3 -13.78 48.70 9.71
CA ALA A 3 -14.41 47.39 9.80
C ALA A 3 -13.77 46.47 8.73
N GLY A 4 -12.66 45.88 9.09
CA GLY A 4 -12.02 44.88 8.23
C GLY A 4 -12.84 43.60 8.24
N PHE A 5 -13.49 43.28 7.13
CA PHE A 5 -13.97 41.92 6.89
C PHE A 5 -12.78 41.00 6.77
N LYS A 6 -12.56 40.14 7.74
CA LYS A 6 -11.63 39.03 7.59
C LYS A 6 -12.28 37.99 6.69
N TYR A 7 -11.95 38.02 5.41
CA TYR A 7 -12.19 36.88 4.54
C TYR A 7 -11.19 35.78 4.93
N ASN A 8 -11.63 34.82 5.68
CA ASN A 8 -10.89 33.57 5.82
C ASN A 8 -11.20 32.74 4.57
N ILE A 9 -10.53 33.09 3.48
CA ILE A 9 -10.55 32.28 2.27
C ILE A 9 -9.54 31.15 2.53
N GLU A 10 -9.97 30.10 3.21
CA GLU A 10 -9.29 28.82 3.03
C GLU A 10 -9.43 28.48 1.54
N PRO A 11 -8.33 28.26 0.81
CA PRO A 11 -8.43 27.81 -0.56
C PRO A 11 -9.33 26.58 -0.57
N GLU A 12 -10.48 26.67 -1.23
CA GLU A 12 -11.22 25.43 -1.53
C GLU A 12 -10.22 24.51 -2.24
N PRO A 13 -10.10 23.25 -1.78
CA PRO A 13 -9.36 22.29 -2.56
C PRO A 13 -9.93 22.38 -3.96
N SER A 14 -9.05 22.54 -4.95
CA SER A 14 -9.41 22.64 -6.37
C SER A 14 -10.61 21.73 -6.62
N ILE A 15 -11.60 22.22 -7.37
CA ILE A 15 -12.77 21.42 -7.72
C ILE A 15 -12.23 20.24 -8.52
N GLU A 16 -11.69 19.24 -7.84
CA GLU A 16 -11.44 17.95 -8.46
C GLU A 16 -12.80 17.44 -8.84
N GLU A 17 -12.96 17.07 -10.08
CA GLU A 17 -14.19 16.49 -10.59
C GLU A 17 -14.51 15.23 -9.80
N ARG A 18 -15.31 15.39 -8.76
CA ARG A 18 -15.75 14.29 -7.87
C ARG A 18 -16.87 13.48 -8.51
N TYR A 19 -17.56 14.09 -9.45
CA TYR A 19 -18.65 13.51 -10.24
C TYR A 19 -18.90 14.40 -11.47
N ASP A 20 -19.59 13.90 -12.49
CA ASP A 20 -20.04 14.74 -13.59
C ASP A 20 -21.12 15.71 -13.09
N VAL A 21 -20.74 16.99 -12.91
CA VAL A 21 -21.59 18.06 -12.38
C VAL A 21 -22.85 18.25 -13.21
N SER A 22 -22.80 18.00 -14.53
CA SER A 22 -23.97 18.12 -15.44
C SER A 22 -25.08 17.14 -15.08
N THR A 23 -24.76 16.02 -14.44
CA THR A 23 -25.70 14.98 -14.01
C THR A 23 -26.32 15.24 -12.65
N GLY A 24 -25.77 16.21 -11.89
CA GLY A 24 -26.18 16.54 -10.56
C GLY A 24 -27.57 17.15 -10.50
N VAL A 25 -28.52 16.48 -9.82
CA VAL A 25 -29.87 17.01 -9.59
C VAL A 25 -30.10 17.23 -8.12
N ARG A 26 -30.46 18.46 -7.76
CA ARG A 26 -30.80 18.84 -6.39
C ARG A 26 -32.22 18.44 -6.02
N ARG A 27 -32.40 18.06 -4.76
CA ARG A 27 -33.74 17.90 -4.16
C ARG A 27 -34.40 19.27 -3.99
N ARG A 28 -35.74 19.32 -4.06
CA ARG A 28 -36.51 20.54 -3.85
C ARG A 28 -36.48 20.94 -2.38
N GLY A 29 -36.21 22.22 -2.13
CA GLY A 29 -36.23 22.89 -0.85
C GLY A 29 -35.02 22.62 0.04
N PRO A 30 -34.76 23.49 1.03
CA PRO A 30 -33.74 23.23 2.01
C PRO A 30 -34.21 22.14 2.99
N TYR A 31 -33.23 21.46 3.58
CA TYR A 31 -33.42 20.47 4.63
C TYR A 31 -32.79 20.99 5.92
N LYS A 32 -33.48 20.84 7.05
CA LYS A 32 -32.89 21.15 8.35
C LYS A 32 -31.93 20.05 8.76
N LEU A 33 -30.68 20.41 8.93
CA LEU A 33 -29.64 19.47 9.35
C LEU A 33 -29.76 19.21 10.86
N ASP A 34 -29.69 17.94 11.25
CA ASP A 34 -29.45 17.53 12.63
C ASP A 34 -27.96 17.70 12.95
N THR A 35 -27.64 18.55 13.91
CA THR A 35 -26.27 18.90 14.30
C THR A 35 -25.83 18.26 15.62
N ALA A 36 -26.65 17.36 16.22
CA ALA A 36 -26.45 16.85 17.58
C ALA A 36 -25.07 16.25 17.84
N ASN A 37 -24.46 15.61 16.83
CA ASN A 37 -23.12 14.98 16.93
C ASN A 37 -22.07 15.69 16.07
N LEU A 38 -22.33 16.91 15.64
CA LEU A 38 -21.42 17.70 14.84
C LEU A 38 -20.81 18.82 15.67
N VAL A 39 -19.57 19.16 15.39
CA VAL A 39 -18.87 20.23 16.09
C VAL A 39 -19.22 21.57 15.47
N ALA A 40 -19.78 22.50 16.27
CA ALA A 40 -20.07 23.86 15.81
C ALA A 40 -18.79 24.53 15.30
N GLY A 41 -18.89 25.27 14.20
CA GLY A 41 -17.78 25.90 13.50
C GLY A 41 -17.04 24.96 12.53
N SER A 42 -17.24 23.64 12.59
CA SER A 42 -16.68 22.70 11.64
C SER A 42 -17.36 22.78 10.27
N PHE A 43 -16.71 22.19 9.26
CA PHE A 43 -17.27 22.13 7.91
C PHE A 43 -17.60 20.70 7.50
N LEU A 44 -18.79 20.53 6.96
CA LEU A 44 -19.17 19.34 6.22
C LEU A 44 -18.72 19.50 4.77
N PRO A 45 -17.89 18.62 4.24
CA PRO A 45 -17.49 18.68 2.84
C PRO A 45 -18.68 18.41 1.91
N SER A 46 -18.63 18.93 0.69
CA SER A 46 -19.57 18.54 -0.36
C SER A 46 -19.53 17.02 -0.57
N PHE A 47 -20.65 16.46 -0.99
CA PHE A 47 -20.82 15.02 -1.18
C PHE A 47 -20.77 14.17 0.10
N THR A 48 -20.94 14.77 1.28
CA THR A 48 -21.13 14.03 2.54
C THR A 48 -22.40 13.17 2.44
N PRO A 49 -22.38 11.88 2.86
CA PRO A 49 -23.55 11.02 2.89
C PRO A 49 -24.63 11.56 3.83
N ILE A 50 -25.85 11.70 3.36
CA ILE A 50 -26.99 12.26 4.12
C ILE A 50 -28.19 11.32 4.06
N ALA A 51 -28.76 11.05 5.23
CA ALA A 51 -30.09 10.47 5.37
C ALA A 51 -31.12 11.62 5.45
N ALA A 52 -31.94 11.77 4.41
CA ALA A 52 -32.96 12.81 4.33
C ALA A 52 -34.36 12.25 4.56
N ASP A 53 -35.09 12.83 5.51
CA ASP A 53 -36.53 12.64 5.59
C ASP A 53 -37.20 13.62 4.62
N LEU A 54 -37.79 13.08 3.56
CA LEU A 54 -38.36 13.87 2.47
C LEU A 54 -39.65 14.54 2.86
N VAL A 55 -40.35 14.03 3.87
CA VAL A 55 -41.64 14.55 4.34
C VAL A 55 -41.40 15.68 5.36
N LYS A 56 -40.62 15.40 6.38
CA LYS A 56 -40.29 16.37 7.43
C LYS A 56 -39.27 17.43 7.01
N LYS A 57 -38.61 17.23 5.88
CA LYS A 57 -37.52 18.10 5.42
C LYS A 57 -36.39 18.24 6.43
N THR A 58 -36.04 17.13 7.07
CA THR A 58 -34.86 17.00 7.94
C THR A 58 -33.77 16.17 7.26
N ALA A 59 -32.55 16.39 7.69
CA ALA A 59 -31.38 15.72 7.18
C ALA A 59 -30.47 15.33 8.34
N GLN A 60 -29.86 14.13 8.28
CA GLN A 60 -28.90 13.66 9.25
C GLN A 60 -27.67 13.16 8.50
N VAL A 61 -26.48 13.49 9.02
CA VAL A 61 -25.24 12.99 8.44
C VAL A 61 -25.13 11.49 8.72
N ALA A 62 -24.93 10.71 7.68
CA ALA A 62 -24.58 9.31 7.82
C ALA A 62 -23.07 9.22 8.02
N ILE A 63 -22.64 9.18 9.29
CA ILE A 63 -21.21 9.17 9.61
C ILE A 63 -20.59 7.86 9.18
N ARG A 64 -19.51 7.96 8.43
CA ARG A 64 -18.75 6.85 7.88
C ARG A 64 -17.27 7.07 8.15
N VAL A 65 -16.55 5.98 8.39
CA VAL A 65 -15.10 5.99 8.54
C VAL A 65 -14.47 4.97 7.61
N GLU A 66 -13.36 5.33 6.99
CA GLU A 66 -12.60 4.46 6.10
C GLU A 66 -11.36 3.97 6.83
N VAL A 67 -11.14 2.67 6.84
CA VAL A 67 -9.96 2.03 7.43
C VAL A 67 -8.73 2.43 6.63
N TYR A 68 -7.72 2.98 7.31
CA TYR A 68 -6.50 3.48 6.67
C TYR A 68 -5.51 2.38 6.33
N GLU A 69 -5.33 1.43 7.24
CA GLU A 69 -4.46 0.27 7.07
C GLU A 69 -5.13 -0.98 7.62
N LYS A 70 -4.66 -2.14 7.21
CA LYS A 70 -5.21 -3.42 7.68
C LYS A 70 -5.26 -3.46 9.21
N PHE A 71 -6.44 -3.76 9.73
CA PHE A 71 -6.66 -4.08 11.15
C PHE A 71 -6.76 -5.60 11.28
N THR A 72 -6.00 -6.16 12.21
CA THR A 72 -6.04 -7.59 12.50
C THR A 72 -6.65 -7.80 13.88
N THR A 73 -7.68 -8.61 13.95
CA THR A 73 -8.36 -9.03 15.19
C THR A 73 -7.42 -9.83 16.10
N GLY A 74 -7.80 -10.06 17.34
CA GLY A 74 -6.99 -10.82 18.30
C GLY A 74 -6.51 -9.98 19.48
N SER A 75 -7.44 -9.33 20.19
CA SER A 75 -7.18 -8.40 21.32
C SER A 75 -6.63 -7.03 20.91
N ASN A 76 -6.72 -6.68 19.63
CA ASN A 76 -6.33 -5.36 19.14
C ASN A 76 -7.48 -4.36 19.33
N THR A 77 -7.20 -3.25 19.99
CA THR A 77 -8.17 -2.16 20.21
C THR A 77 -7.77 -0.88 19.47
N THR A 78 -6.77 -0.92 18.62
CA THR A 78 -6.27 0.25 17.90
C THR A 78 -6.63 0.16 16.42
N LEU A 79 -7.55 1.01 15.97
CA LEU A 79 -7.96 1.10 14.57
C LEU A 79 -7.47 2.43 13.98
N LYS A 80 -6.74 2.39 12.87
CA LYS A 80 -6.36 3.59 12.12
C LYS A 80 -7.35 3.85 11.01
N ILE A 81 -7.83 5.09 10.93
CA ILE A 81 -8.82 5.51 9.96
C ILE A 81 -8.31 6.70 9.15
N LYS A 82 -8.88 6.88 7.97
CA LYS A 82 -8.58 8.01 7.10
C LYS A 82 -8.89 9.33 7.81
N LYS A 83 -8.01 10.30 7.63
CA LYS A 83 -8.11 11.60 8.26
C LYS A 83 -9.35 12.39 7.82
N GLY A 84 -9.85 13.25 8.72
CA GLY A 84 -11.00 14.13 8.43
C GLY A 84 -12.35 13.46 8.63
N SER A 85 -12.41 12.29 9.25
CA SER A 85 -13.67 11.65 9.60
C SER A 85 -14.46 12.47 10.65
N LEU A 86 -15.77 12.29 10.64
CA LEU A 86 -16.68 12.88 11.64
C LEU A 86 -16.87 11.96 12.87
N ALA A 87 -16.01 10.96 13.05
CA ALA A 87 -16.06 10.07 14.20
C ALA A 87 -15.91 10.84 15.52
N TYR A 88 -16.64 10.41 16.55
CA TYR A 88 -16.62 11.02 17.87
C TYR A 88 -16.51 9.94 18.97
N LYS A 89 -16.07 10.34 20.14
CA LYS A 89 -15.97 9.46 21.30
C LYS A 89 -17.37 8.98 21.72
N GLY A 90 -17.49 7.67 21.97
CA GLY A 90 -18.75 7.01 22.30
C GLY A 90 -19.55 6.52 21.10
N MET A 91 -19.14 6.86 19.88
CA MET A 91 -19.75 6.33 18.66
C MET A 91 -19.53 4.81 18.55
N HIS A 92 -20.56 4.09 18.14
CA HIS A 92 -20.47 2.67 17.79
C HIS A 92 -20.15 2.55 16.31
N LEU A 93 -19.10 1.81 16.01
CA LEU A 93 -18.73 1.44 14.64
C LEU A 93 -19.29 0.07 14.31
N GLY A 94 -19.68 -0.15 13.06
CA GLY A 94 -20.14 -1.44 12.59
C GLY A 94 -19.92 -1.66 11.11
N ASN A 95 -19.93 -2.94 10.70
CA ASN A 95 -19.87 -3.39 9.31
C ASN A 95 -21.04 -4.29 8.89
N GLY A 96 -22.00 -4.53 9.79
CA GLY A 96 -23.16 -5.41 9.58
C GLY A 96 -23.05 -6.77 10.27
N ALA A 97 -21.88 -7.16 10.70
CA ALA A 97 -21.62 -8.42 11.40
C ALA A 97 -20.94 -8.20 12.76
N HIS A 98 -20.00 -7.26 12.80
CA HIS A 98 -19.17 -6.95 13.96
C HIS A 98 -19.11 -5.45 14.21
N GLY A 99 -18.72 -5.08 15.42
CA GLY A 99 -18.60 -3.68 15.79
C GLY A 99 -17.88 -3.43 17.11
N ALA A 100 -17.55 -2.17 17.34
CA ALA A 100 -16.95 -1.73 18.59
C ALA A 100 -17.28 -0.25 18.88
N THR A 101 -17.21 0.12 20.16
CA THR A 101 -17.40 1.51 20.60
C THR A 101 -16.06 2.25 20.58
N ILE A 102 -16.05 3.50 20.15
CA ILE A 102 -14.88 4.37 20.18
C ILE A 102 -14.69 4.93 21.60
N ASN A 103 -13.61 4.59 22.27
CA ASN A 103 -13.24 5.13 23.58
C ASN A 103 -12.46 6.44 23.50
N ALA A 104 -11.57 6.56 22.51
CA ALA A 104 -10.75 7.75 22.34
C ALA A 104 -10.36 7.91 20.86
N ILE A 105 -10.06 9.15 20.49
CA ILE A 105 -9.59 9.50 19.15
C ILE A 105 -8.33 10.34 19.30
N ASP A 106 -7.24 9.91 18.68
CA ASP A 106 -6.00 10.64 18.58
C ASP A 106 -5.83 11.14 17.13
N LYS A 107 -5.80 12.47 16.97
CA LYS A 107 -5.67 13.15 15.67
C LYS A 107 -4.28 13.76 15.44
N SER A 108 -3.30 13.40 16.28
CA SER A 108 -1.96 13.99 16.25
C SER A 108 -1.14 13.58 15.02
N ASP A 109 -1.34 12.40 14.49
CA ASP A 109 -0.67 11.95 13.27
C ASP A 109 -1.15 12.76 12.05
N LYS A 110 -0.26 12.97 11.07
CA LYS A 110 -0.57 13.74 9.86
C LYS A 110 -1.28 12.91 8.79
N ALA A 111 -1.09 11.60 8.77
CA ALA A 111 -1.58 10.70 7.74
C ALA A 111 -2.93 10.07 8.08
N PHE A 112 -3.18 9.76 9.36
CA PHE A 112 -4.37 9.04 9.81
C PHE A 112 -4.88 9.57 11.16
N ASP A 113 -6.10 9.22 11.52
CA ASP A 113 -6.63 9.36 12.87
C ASP A 113 -6.62 7.98 13.54
N LYS A 114 -6.18 7.91 14.80
CA LYS A 114 -6.11 6.67 15.56
C LYS A 114 -7.28 6.56 16.52
N LEU A 115 -8.09 5.55 16.36
CA LEU A 115 -9.19 5.22 17.26
C LEU A 115 -8.73 4.19 18.29
N THR A 116 -9.07 4.42 19.55
CA THR A 116 -8.99 3.39 20.59
C THR A 116 -10.38 2.84 20.80
N LEU A 117 -10.57 1.57 20.52
CA LEU A 117 -11.85 0.88 20.68
C LEU A 117 -12.01 0.37 22.11
N ALA A 118 -13.25 0.21 22.57
CA ALA A 118 -13.59 -0.36 23.87
C ALA A 118 -13.31 -1.87 23.96
N ALA A 119 -13.41 -2.55 22.83
CA ALA A 119 -13.11 -3.97 22.66
C ALA A 119 -12.51 -4.19 21.26
N ASP A 120 -11.99 -5.39 21.01
CA ASP A 120 -11.62 -5.83 19.68
C ASP A 120 -12.81 -5.73 18.73
N PHE A 121 -12.58 -5.38 17.47
CA PHE A 121 -13.66 -5.25 16.48
C PHE A 121 -14.34 -6.58 16.16
N GLY A 122 -13.63 -7.69 16.35
CA GLY A 122 -14.15 -9.05 16.16
C GLY A 122 -13.91 -9.64 14.78
N GLU A 123 -13.31 -8.87 13.86
CA GLU A 123 -13.05 -9.28 12.49
C GLU A 123 -11.81 -8.53 11.95
N ASP A 124 -11.09 -9.14 11.00
CA ASP A 124 -10.04 -8.48 10.24
C ASP A 124 -10.67 -7.46 9.26
N LEU A 125 -10.11 -6.25 9.23
CA LEU A 125 -10.57 -5.20 8.32
C LEU A 125 -9.44 -4.85 7.36
N GLU A 126 -9.72 -4.93 6.08
CA GLU A 126 -8.77 -4.51 5.05
C GLU A 126 -8.74 -2.98 4.92
N ALA A 127 -7.61 -2.44 4.47
CA ALA A 127 -7.50 -1.02 4.15
C ALA A 127 -8.53 -0.61 3.08
N GLY A 128 -9.20 0.53 3.29
CA GLY A 128 -10.28 0.99 2.42
C GLY A 128 -11.67 0.48 2.80
N THR A 129 -11.78 -0.45 3.77
CA THR A 129 -13.09 -0.88 4.31
C THR A 129 -13.81 0.33 4.92
N VAL A 130 -15.08 0.51 4.58
CA VAL A 130 -15.90 1.60 5.12
C VAL A 130 -16.83 1.08 6.21
N LEU A 131 -16.65 1.59 7.42
CA LEU A 131 -17.48 1.30 8.58
C LEU A 131 -18.53 2.41 8.76
N TYR A 132 -19.68 2.07 9.29
CA TYR A 132 -20.75 2.99 9.56
C TYR A 132 -20.95 3.25 11.07
N GLU A 133 -21.60 4.36 11.41
CA GLU A 133 -22.14 4.58 12.74
C GLU A 133 -23.30 3.60 12.98
N ALA A 134 -23.14 2.74 13.99
CA ALA A 134 -24.14 1.75 14.38
C ALA A 134 -25.02 2.24 15.54
N THR A 135 -26.17 1.59 15.73
CA THR A 135 -27.08 1.86 16.85
C THR A 135 -26.57 1.29 18.18
N ALA A 136 -25.77 0.23 18.12
CA ALA A 136 -25.21 -0.48 19.27
C ALA A 136 -23.78 -0.97 18.99
N ALA A 137 -23.09 -1.39 20.06
CA ALA A 137 -21.69 -1.82 19.98
C ALA A 137 -21.46 -3.13 19.20
N ASP A 138 -22.51 -3.92 18.95
CA ASP A 138 -22.47 -5.12 18.13
C ASP A 138 -22.23 -4.83 16.63
N GLY A 139 -22.44 -3.58 16.21
CA GLY A 139 -22.19 -3.12 14.86
C GLY A 139 -23.11 -3.67 13.77
N THR A 140 -24.20 -4.34 14.14
CA THR A 140 -25.08 -5.03 13.18
C THR A 140 -26.04 -4.10 12.44
N THR A 141 -26.52 -3.04 13.12
CA THR A 141 -27.54 -2.15 12.58
C THR A 141 -27.00 -0.73 12.41
N PRO A 142 -27.00 -0.17 11.19
CA PRO A 142 -26.62 1.23 10.98
C PRO A 142 -27.62 2.17 11.63
N LYS A 143 -27.13 3.25 12.23
CA LYS A 143 -27.95 4.29 12.85
C LYS A 143 -28.78 5.03 11.82
N VAL A 144 -28.19 5.35 10.68
CA VAL A 144 -28.85 5.92 9.52
C VAL A 144 -28.22 5.39 8.24
N ILE A 145 -29.03 5.31 7.18
CA ILE A 145 -28.59 4.92 5.83
C ILE A 145 -28.78 6.13 4.92
N ALA A 146 -27.73 6.51 4.18
CA ALA A 146 -27.82 7.64 3.27
C ALA A 146 -28.75 7.35 2.09
N ASN A 147 -29.48 8.37 1.65
CA ASN A 147 -30.33 8.39 0.47
C ASN A 147 -30.12 9.64 -0.39
N SER A 148 -29.16 10.45 -0.01
CA SER A 148 -28.83 11.74 -0.61
C SER A 148 -27.38 12.06 -0.32
N ALA A 149 -26.81 13.02 -1.05
CA ALA A 149 -25.50 13.59 -0.76
C ALA A 149 -25.61 15.10 -0.53
N LEU A 150 -24.75 15.65 0.30
CA LEU A 150 -24.67 17.09 0.51
C LEU A 150 -24.23 17.79 -0.79
N TYR A 151 -24.98 18.78 -1.27
CA TYR A 151 -24.70 19.43 -2.54
C TYR A 151 -23.42 20.28 -2.49
N GLU A 152 -23.30 21.11 -1.47
CA GLU A 152 -22.18 22.05 -1.30
C GLU A 152 -21.56 21.92 0.09
N ARG A 153 -20.33 22.39 0.26
CA ARG A 153 -19.69 22.50 1.56
C ARG A 153 -20.55 23.34 2.49
N LYS A 154 -20.80 22.90 3.71
CA LYS A 154 -21.62 23.60 4.67
C LYS A 154 -20.93 23.73 6.03
N GLN A 155 -20.87 24.94 6.56
CA GLN A 155 -20.43 25.14 7.93
C GLN A 155 -21.55 24.76 8.91
N VAL A 156 -21.17 24.07 9.96
CA VAL A 156 -22.06 23.74 11.08
C VAL A 156 -22.11 24.97 11.99
N GLU A 157 -23.20 25.70 11.92
CA GLU A 157 -23.43 26.90 12.71
C GLU A 157 -24.22 26.57 14.00
N ASP A 158 -24.16 27.42 14.99
CA ASP A 158 -25.05 27.33 16.13
C ASP A 158 -26.50 27.65 15.71
N GLY A 159 -27.44 26.76 16.07
CA GLY A 159 -28.87 26.96 15.76
C GLY A 159 -29.32 26.12 14.54
N ILE A 160 -30.13 26.74 13.67
CA ILE A 160 -30.75 26.04 12.54
C ILE A 160 -29.81 26.06 11.34
N VAL A 161 -29.28 24.90 10.97
CA VAL A 161 -28.48 24.74 9.76
C VAL A 161 -29.34 24.16 8.62
N LEU A 162 -29.42 24.90 7.52
CA LEU A 162 -30.12 24.45 6.32
C LEU A 162 -29.14 23.97 5.26
N VAL A 163 -29.46 22.87 4.65
CA VAL A 163 -28.60 22.21 3.65
C VAL A 163 -29.37 21.92 2.36
N ALA A 164 -28.65 22.02 1.22
CA ALA A 164 -29.11 21.57 -0.08
C ALA A 164 -28.59 20.15 -0.34
N LEU A 165 -29.42 19.30 -0.89
CA LEU A 165 -29.08 17.88 -1.11
C LEU A 165 -29.16 17.52 -2.58
N LEU A 166 -28.26 16.64 -3.01
CA LEU A 166 -28.34 15.94 -4.28
C LEU A 166 -29.25 14.72 -4.15
N MET A 167 -30.02 14.46 -5.20
CA MET A 167 -30.84 13.26 -5.35
C MET A 167 -30.34 12.34 -6.48
N ARG A 168 -29.43 12.83 -7.31
CA ARG A 168 -28.85 12.09 -8.43
C ARG A 168 -27.46 12.66 -8.75
N ALA A 169 -26.52 11.80 -9.06
CA ALA A 169 -25.22 12.13 -9.63
C ALA A 169 -24.60 10.90 -10.29
N PHE A 170 -23.88 11.08 -11.39
CA PHE A 170 -23.21 10.00 -12.14
C PHE A 170 -21.71 10.25 -12.20
N GLU A 171 -20.96 9.22 -12.57
CA GLU A 171 -19.50 9.25 -12.67
C GLU A 171 -18.84 9.70 -11.35
N ILE A 172 -19.33 9.17 -10.23
CA ILE A 172 -18.81 9.52 -8.92
C ILE A 172 -17.51 8.76 -8.69
N GLU A 173 -16.44 9.51 -8.40
CA GLU A 173 -15.11 8.99 -8.09
C GLU A 173 -14.92 8.80 -6.57
N PRO A 174 -15.05 7.57 -6.02
CA PRO A 174 -15.00 7.36 -4.57
C PRO A 174 -13.69 7.81 -3.94
N THR A 175 -12.58 7.71 -4.66
CA THR A 175 -11.24 8.09 -4.17
C THR A 175 -11.06 9.61 -3.99
N LYS A 176 -11.89 10.41 -4.66
CA LYS A 176 -11.89 11.88 -4.57
C LYS A 176 -12.88 12.44 -3.55
N LEU A 177 -13.69 11.57 -2.95
CA LEU A 177 -14.64 11.98 -1.92
C LEU A 177 -13.93 12.21 -0.58
N ALA A 178 -14.26 13.32 0.08
CA ALA A 178 -13.75 13.60 1.42
C ALA A 178 -14.39 12.67 2.48
N MET A 179 -15.65 12.26 2.24
CA MET A 179 -16.38 11.33 3.10
C MET A 179 -16.77 10.09 2.28
N PRO A 180 -16.46 8.89 2.77
CA PRO A 180 -16.78 7.66 2.05
C PRO A 180 -18.27 7.32 2.15
N PHE A 181 -18.76 6.49 1.23
CA PHE A 181 -20.07 5.85 1.27
C PHE A 181 -19.91 4.38 1.58
N ALA A 182 -20.64 3.87 2.55
CA ALA A 182 -20.70 2.43 2.80
C ALA A 182 -21.55 1.74 1.70
N ASP A 183 -21.35 0.46 1.51
CA ASP A 183 -22.06 -0.30 0.46
C ASP A 183 -23.58 -0.31 0.71
N ILE A 184 -24.00 -0.26 1.98
CA ILE A 184 -25.42 -0.13 2.34
C ILE A 184 -26.00 1.22 1.87
N ASP A 185 -25.21 2.30 1.88
CA ASP A 185 -25.64 3.59 1.34
C ASP A 185 -25.77 3.55 -0.16
N LYS A 186 -24.75 3.00 -0.85
CA LYS A 186 -24.75 2.84 -2.31
C LYS A 186 -25.97 2.04 -2.78
N ALA A 187 -26.30 0.96 -2.06
CA ALA A 187 -27.48 0.13 -2.34
C ALA A 187 -28.79 0.93 -2.15
N ASN A 188 -28.85 1.88 -1.21
CA ASN A 188 -30.01 2.72 -0.95
C ASN A 188 -30.08 3.98 -1.83
N MET A 189 -29.09 4.18 -2.71
CA MET A 189 -28.96 5.37 -3.57
C MET A 189 -28.98 4.98 -5.08
N PRO A 190 -30.09 4.44 -5.61
CA PRO A 190 -30.12 3.88 -6.97
C PRO A 190 -29.91 4.92 -8.08
N HIS A 191 -29.99 6.21 -7.76
CA HIS A 191 -29.74 7.29 -8.71
C HIS A 191 -28.34 7.89 -8.61
N PHE A 192 -27.44 7.23 -7.85
CA PHE A 192 -26.04 7.61 -7.76
C PHE A 192 -25.20 6.50 -8.37
N GLN A 193 -24.42 6.84 -9.37
CA GLN A 193 -23.52 5.90 -10.03
C GLN A 193 -22.09 6.14 -9.53
N PHE A 194 -21.61 5.24 -8.73
CA PHE A 194 -20.23 5.24 -8.26
C PHE A 194 -19.38 4.46 -9.26
N ASN A 195 -18.27 5.05 -9.67
CA ASN A 195 -17.27 4.35 -10.45
C ASN A 195 -16.67 3.23 -9.59
N ALA A 196 -16.27 2.14 -10.22
CA ALA A 196 -15.46 1.16 -9.51
C ALA A 196 -14.23 1.89 -8.98
N PRO A 197 -13.84 1.69 -7.70
CA PRO A 197 -12.57 2.20 -7.26
C PRO A 197 -11.54 1.71 -8.28
N ASP A 198 -10.73 2.62 -8.80
CA ASP A 198 -9.53 2.21 -9.53
C ASP A 198 -8.91 1.13 -8.65
N VAL A 199 -9.03 -0.09 -9.09
CA VAL A 199 -8.26 -1.16 -8.52
C VAL A 199 -6.85 -0.62 -8.71
N LYS A 200 -6.27 -0.02 -7.64
CA LYS A 200 -4.84 0.17 -7.62
C LYS A 200 -4.38 -1.22 -7.99
N GLN A 201 -3.93 -1.37 -9.24
CA GLN A 201 -3.12 -2.52 -9.56
C GLN A 201 -2.07 -2.43 -8.45
N GLU A 202 -2.29 -3.19 -7.38
CA GLU A 202 -1.16 -3.58 -6.59
C GLU A 202 -0.21 -3.96 -7.70
N LYS A 203 0.88 -3.21 -7.83
CA LYS A 203 2.00 -3.71 -8.60
C LYS A 203 2.19 -5.06 -7.95
N GLU A 204 1.61 -6.08 -8.58
CA GLU A 204 2.05 -7.42 -8.30
C GLU A 204 3.55 -7.27 -8.42
N THR A 205 4.20 -7.17 -7.29
CA THR A 205 5.62 -7.43 -7.24
C THR A 205 5.65 -8.88 -7.63
N VAL A 206 5.75 -9.08 -8.96
CA VAL A 206 6.04 -10.39 -9.50
C VAL A 206 7.38 -10.71 -8.86
N SER A 207 7.30 -11.36 -7.71
CA SER A 207 8.45 -11.89 -7.03
C SER A 207 8.94 -13.01 -7.93
N ILE A 208 9.79 -12.62 -8.88
CA ILE A 208 10.44 -13.61 -9.73
C ILE A 208 11.38 -14.34 -8.78
N PRO A 209 11.12 -15.60 -8.45
CA PRO A 209 11.94 -16.34 -7.52
C PRO A 209 13.36 -16.43 -8.08
N LYS A 210 14.35 -16.50 -7.20
CA LYS A 210 15.69 -16.84 -7.63
C LYS A 210 15.67 -18.22 -8.23
N ALA A 211 16.31 -18.39 -9.40
CA ALA A 211 16.44 -19.70 -10.00
C ALA A 211 17.17 -20.67 -9.05
N SER A 212 16.69 -21.89 -8.96
CA SER A 212 17.33 -23.00 -8.26
C SER A 212 17.47 -24.18 -9.23
N SER A 213 18.16 -25.24 -8.83
CA SER A 213 18.26 -26.47 -9.64
C SER A 213 16.91 -27.19 -9.83
N SER A 214 15.87 -26.81 -9.07
CA SER A 214 14.54 -27.43 -9.11
C SER A 214 13.42 -26.51 -9.58
N GLN A 215 13.66 -25.20 -9.65
CA GLN A 215 12.63 -24.19 -9.96
C GLN A 215 13.16 -23.12 -10.90
N ASP A 216 12.37 -22.80 -11.92
CA ASP A 216 12.63 -21.66 -12.80
C ASP A 216 12.46 -20.34 -12.04
N GLY A 217 13.32 -19.38 -12.37
CA GLY A 217 13.30 -18.04 -11.81
C GLY A 217 13.74 -17.03 -12.87
N LEU A 218 14.69 -16.14 -12.54
CA LEU A 218 15.28 -15.20 -13.49
C LEU A 218 16.04 -15.91 -14.65
N MET A 219 16.38 -17.16 -14.47
CA MET A 219 16.90 -18.05 -15.51
C MET A 219 16.21 -19.41 -15.40
N ARG A 220 16.34 -20.23 -16.44
CA ARG A 220 15.81 -21.59 -16.41
C ARG A 220 16.60 -22.45 -15.41
N LYS A 221 15.92 -23.40 -14.77
CA LYS A 221 16.55 -24.32 -13.80
C LYS A 221 17.69 -25.12 -14.41
N GLU A 222 17.56 -25.46 -15.73
CA GLU A 222 18.62 -26.18 -16.47
C GLU A 222 19.87 -25.32 -16.62
N ASP A 223 19.75 -24.02 -16.86
CA ASP A 223 20.86 -23.10 -16.98
C ASP A 223 21.47 -22.81 -15.61
N LYS A 224 20.66 -22.75 -14.57
CA LYS A 224 21.13 -22.63 -13.18
C LYS A 224 21.92 -23.88 -12.76
N ALA A 225 21.45 -25.08 -13.11
CA ALA A 225 22.17 -26.32 -12.83
C ALA A 225 23.50 -26.38 -13.54
N LYS A 226 23.58 -25.92 -14.79
CA LYS A 226 24.87 -25.81 -15.53
C LYS A 226 25.81 -24.83 -14.85
N LEU A 227 25.29 -23.67 -14.42
CA LEU A 227 26.08 -22.65 -13.75
C LEU A 227 26.60 -23.14 -12.39
N ASP A 228 25.77 -23.84 -11.62
CA ASP A 228 26.16 -24.44 -10.34
C ASP A 228 27.15 -25.58 -10.50
N GLY A 229 27.13 -26.25 -11.66
CA GLY A 229 28.10 -27.27 -12.04
C GLY A 229 29.48 -26.72 -12.50
N VAL A 230 29.56 -25.38 -12.69
CA VAL A 230 30.83 -24.72 -12.96
C VAL A 230 31.62 -24.67 -11.65
N ALA A 231 32.73 -25.42 -11.55
CA ALA A 231 33.53 -25.45 -10.34
C ALA A 231 33.98 -24.03 -9.94
N GLU A 232 34.02 -23.73 -8.63
CA GLU A 232 34.48 -22.43 -8.08
C GLU A 232 35.83 -21.97 -8.61
N GLN A 233 36.56 -22.88 -9.26
CA GLN A 233 37.91 -22.68 -9.81
C GLN A 233 37.94 -22.80 -11.33
N ALA A 234 36.83 -22.66 -12.04
CA ALA A 234 36.79 -22.77 -13.49
C ALA A 234 37.78 -21.83 -14.22
N ASN A 235 38.11 -20.71 -13.57
CA ASN A 235 39.11 -19.75 -14.07
C ASN A 235 40.53 -20.07 -13.62
N LYS A 236 40.76 -21.10 -12.81
CA LYS A 236 42.09 -21.57 -12.42
C LYS A 236 42.51 -22.70 -13.35
N PHE A 237 42.96 -22.31 -14.52
CA PHE A 237 43.56 -23.25 -15.42
C PHE A 237 44.90 -23.76 -14.82
N THR A 238 44.89 -24.93 -14.25
CA THR A 238 46.08 -25.57 -13.76
C THR A 238 46.64 -26.45 -14.88
N LEU A 239 47.70 -25.99 -15.50
CA LEU A 239 48.43 -26.80 -16.47
C LEU A 239 49.09 -27.97 -15.74
N THR A 240 48.59 -29.16 -15.93
CA THR A 240 49.28 -30.38 -15.51
C THR A 240 50.58 -30.54 -16.31
N ALA A 241 51.63 -31.04 -15.66
CA ALA A 241 52.90 -31.33 -16.37
C ALA A 241 52.63 -32.28 -17.55
N ALA A 242 53.31 -32.04 -18.70
CA ALA A 242 53.25 -32.90 -19.86
C ALA A 242 53.73 -34.27 -19.48
N THR A 243 53.13 -35.33 -20.05
CA THR A 243 53.55 -36.68 -19.95
C THR A 243 53.78 -37.24 -21.37
N THR A 244 54.35 -38.42 -21.51
CA THR A 244 54.56 -39.08 -22.84
C THR A 244 53.21 -39.41 -23.52
N SER A 245 52.08 -39.38 -22.78
CA SER A 245 50.74 -39.74 -23.27
C SER A 245 49.71 -38.62 -23.15
N ALA A 246 50.05 -37.48 -22.54
CA ALA A 246 49.13 -36.36 -22.37
C ALA A 246 49.82 -35.00 -22.55
N LEU A 247 49.16 -34.12 -23.27
CA LEU A 247 49.57 -32.72 -23.39
C LEU A 247 49.41 -31.98 -22.06
N GLY A 248 50.44 -31.20 -21.67
CA GLY A 248 50.42 -30.39 -20.46
C GLY A 248 51.42 -29.26 -20.56
N GLY A 249 51.55 -28.50 -19.47
CA GLY A 249 52.58 -27.47 -19.36
C GLY A 249 53.94 -28.05 -19.00
N VAL A 250 54.98 -27.52 -19.60
CA VAL A 250 56.31 -27.86 -19.21
C VAL A 250 56.74 -27.17 -17.95
N LYS A 251 57.11 -27.89 -16.91
CA LYS A 251 57.62 -27.33 -15.67
C LYS A 251 58.94 -26.61 -15.92
N GLN A 252 59.04 -25.38 -15.41
CA GLN A 252 60.29 -24.65 -15.48
C GLN A 252 61.43 -25.45 -14.77
N GLY A 253 62.49 -25.76 -15.45
CA GLY A 253 63.67 -26.40 -14.86
C GLY A 253 64.41 -25.45 -13.91
N ALA A 254 65.20 -26.01 -13.05
CA ALA A 254 66.11 -25.23 -12.21
C ALA A 254 67.16 -24.50 -13.10
N LYS A 255 67.46 -23.26 -12.66
CA LYS A 255 68.50 -22.47 -13.33
C LYS A 255 69.86 -23.24 -13.28
N VAL A 256 70.48 -23.32 -14.40
CA VAL A 256 71.85 -23.79 -14.50
C VAL A 256 72.73 -22.64 -14.98
N ASP A 257 73.74 -22.27 -14.21
CA ASP A 257 74.60 -21.15 -14.57
C ASP A 257 75.56 -21.56 -15.72
N ASP A 258 76.02 -20.56 -16.46
CA ASP A 258 76.92 -20.76 -17.57
C ASP A 258 78.21 -21.46 -17.13
N ALA A 259 78.81 -22.28 -18.03
CA ALA A 259 80.05 -22.93 -17.75
C ALA A 259 81.18 -21.89 -17.66
N ALA A 260 82.03 -22.02 -16.63
CA ALA A 260 83.26 -21.27 -16.49
C ALA A 260 84.44 -22.26 -16.63
N GLY A 261 85.33 -22.00 -17.52
CA GLY A 261 86.40 -22.86 -18.01
C GLY A 261 86.81 -24.05 -17.11
N GLY A 262 86.62 -25.27 -17.65
CA GLY A 262 86.93 -26.53 -16.99
C GLY A 262 85.78 -27.26 -16.30
N ASP A 263 84.59 -26.65 -16.19
CA ASP A 263 83.40 -27.25 -15.55
C ASP A 263 82.26 -27.62 -16.54
N GLU A 264 82.51 -27.63 -17.82
CA GLU A 264 81.56 -27.85 -18.93
C GLU A 264 80.80 -29.18 -18.76
N LYS A 265 81.49 -30.25 -18.36
CA LYS A 265 80.87 -31.55 -18.14
C LYS A 265 79.83 -31.50 -16.97
N ASP A 266 80.20 -30.84 -15.93
CA ASP A 266 79.30 -30.74 -14.73
C ASP A 266 78.07 -29.84 -15.00
N LYS A 267 78.27 -28.75 -15.74
CA LYS A 267 77.15 -27.90 -16.19
C LYS A 267 76.25 -28.64 -17.20
N LEU A 268 76.80 -29.41 -18.12
CA LEU A 268 76.04 -30.26 -19.05
C LEU A 268 75.18 -31.28 -18.25
N ASN A 269 75.81 -31.95 -17.28
CA ASN A 269 75.09 -32.92 -16.43
C ASN A 269 73.96 -32.22 -15.60
N ALA A 270 74.21 -31.02 -15.06
CA ALA A 270 73.23 -30.23 -14.34
C ALA A 270 72.08 -29.80 -15.24
N LEU A 271 72.37 -29.39 -16.50
CA LEU A 271 71.35 -29.06 -17.48
C LEU A 271 70.46 -30.27 -17.81
N LEU A 272 71.12 -31.44 -18.07
CA LEU A 272 70.35 -32.66 -18.32
C LEU A 272 69.50 -33.10 -17.15
N ALA A 273 70.00 -32.92 -15.92
CA ALA A 273 69.21 -33.19 -14.71
C ALA A 273 68.00 -32.23 -14.58
N SER A 274 68.24 -30.95 -14.87
CA SER A 274 67.17 -29.94 -14.84
C SER A 274 66.06 -30.20 -15.89
N LEU A 275 66.50 -30.59 -17.13
CA LEU A 275 65.56 -30.95 -18.22
C LEU A 275 64.75 -32.23 -17.90
N ARG A 276 65.40 -33.21 -17.24
CA ARG A 276 64.67 -34.40 -16.75
C ARG A 276 63.70 -34.07 -15.66
N ALA A 277 64.12 -33.26 -14.70
CA ALA A 277 63.23 -32.79 -13.61
C ALA A 277 62.01 -31.94 -14.09
N ALA A 278 62.25 -31.22 -15.20
CA ALA A 278 61.18 -30.47 -15.88
C ALA A 278 60.26 -31.34 -16.76
N GLY A 279 60.64 -32.61 -16.99
CA GLY A 279 59.89 -33.52 -17.85
C GLY A 279 60.08 -33.28 -19.34
N VAL A 280 61.09 -32.51 -19.74
CA VAL A 280 61.39 -32.21 -21.15
C VAL A 280 62.07 -33.36 -21.84
N ILE A 281 62.90 -34.13 -21.13
CA ILE A 281 63.58 -35.34 -21.59
C ILE A 281 63.31 -36.49 -20.62
N ALA A 282 63.35 -37.74 -21.17
CA ALA A 282 63.11 -38.94 -20.38
C ALA A 282 64.14 -39.13 -19.25
N SER A 283 63.66 -39.61 -18.10
CA SER A 283 64.49 -40.08 -17.02
C SER A 283 65.29 -41.31 -17.53
N LYS A 284 66.56 -41.48 -17.16
CA LYS A 284 67.35 -42.66 -17.48
C LYS A 284 66.74 -43.90 -16.87
#